data_d69ab2d4b2392a3d673fc6d546f2de27
#
_entry.id   d69ab2d4b2392a3d673fc6d546f2de27
#
_cell.length_a   1.000
_cell.length_b   1.000
_cell.length_c   1.000
_cell.angle_alpha   90.00
_cell.angle_beta   90.00
_cell.angle_gamma   90.00
#
_symmetry.space_group_name_H-M   'P 1'
#
loop_
_entity.id
_entity.type
_entity.pdbx_description
1 polymer ?
#
loop_
_entity_poly.entity_id
_entity_poly.type
_entity_poly.pdbx_seq_one_letter_code
_entity_poly.pdbx_strand_id
1 'polypeptide(L)'
;SGSGHGAAITCPYHAWSYSLYGKLVGAIHHDKESFDRDGISLSPVKIDEWQGLLFVNLDSNAEPLIDWFESLYSKPRDLEQFKIGTLKSVFTSTDEVQANWKVLVENYSECLHCSVVHPELCETVPVYKTGKTTQDERSDWGASLAEGKTAISFAQDENLPLIPSMEEMDDYSVFGAYVYPNMLIDVMPTCVA
;
A
#
# COMPACT_ATOMS: atom_id res chain seq x y z
N SER A 1 16.07 -4.71 -10.72
CA SER A 1 15.63 -3.51 -9.99
C SER A 1 16.83 -2.68 -9.58
N GLY A 2 16.69 -1.37 -9.54
CA GLY A 2 17.77 -0.45 -9.19
C GLY A 2 17.28 1.00 -9.28
N SER A 3 18.16 1.94 -8.99
CA SER A 3 17.93 3.36 -9.15
C SER A 3 18.95 3.95 -10.13
N GLY A 4 18.53 4.99 -10.84
CA GLY A 4 19.40 5.67 -11.78
C GLY A 4 18.74 6.94 -12.33
N HIS A 5 19.48 7.66 -13.17
CA HIS A 5 18.96 8.81 -13.88
C HIS A 5 19.51 8.83 -15.31
N GLY A 6 18.73 9.39 -16.24
CA GLY A 6 19.12 9.51 -17.63
C GLY A 6 18.22 10.48 -18.36
N ALA A 7 18.67 10.96 -19.52
CA ALA A 7 17.92 11.87 -20.36
C ALA A 7 16.86 11.16 -21.24
N ALA A 8 16.96 9.83 -21.37
CA ALA A 8 16.08 9.02 -22.18
C ALA A 8 15.97 7.60 -21.61
N ILE A 9 14.88 6.92 -21.97
CA ILE A 9 14.60 5.53 -21.66
C ILE A 9 14.88 4.72 -22.95
N THR A 10 15.80 3.76 -22.89
CA THR A 10 16.10 2.91 -24.05
C THR A 10 15.55 1.51 -23.84
N CYS A 11 14.73 1.05 -24.79
CA CYS A 11 14.19 -0.30 -24.80
C CYS A 11 15.33 -1.32 -25.02
N PRO A 12 15.48 -2.33 -24.18
CA PRO A 12 16.55 -3.31 -24.31
C PRO A 12 16.33 -4.30 -25.47
N TYR A 13 15.15 -4.30 -26.11
CA TYR A 13 14.83 -5.23 -27.18
C TYR A 13 15.38 -4.77 -28.53
N HIS A 14 15.00 -3.57 -29.00
CA HIS A 14 15.46 -3.04 -30.30
C HIS A 14 16.18 -1.68 -30.16
N ALA A 15 16.58 -1.29 -28.97
CA ALA A 15 17.27 -0.04 -28.67
C ALA A 15 16.53 1.24 -29.12
N TRP A 16 15.20 1.18 -29.23
CA TRP A 16 14.42 2.40 -29.40
C TRP A 16 14.51 3.24 -28.13
N SER A 17 14.72 4.53 -28.29
CA SER A 17 14.92 5.44 -27.19
C SER A 17 13.77 6.45 -27.14
N TYR A 18 13.27 6.66 -25.94
CA TYR A 18 12.16 7.58 -25.68
C TYR A 18 12.60 8.65 -24.70
N SER A 19 12.11 9.88 -24.90
CA SER A 19 12.26 10.94 -23.90
C SER A 19 11.55 10.57 -22.60
N LEU A 20 11.83 11.30 -21.51
CA LEU A 20 11.13 11.11 -20.24
C LEU A 20 9.63 11.46 -20.33
N TYR A 21 9.20 12.13 -21.40
CA TYR A 21 7.79 12.39 -21.72
C TYR A 21 7.17 11.33 -22.63
N GLY A 22 7.89 10.23 -22.90
CA GLY A 22 7.41 9.11 -23.72
C GLY A 22 7.55 9.28 -25.22
N LYS A 23 7.99 10.43 -25.76
CA LYS A 23 8.20 10.61 -27.21
C LYS A 23 9.36 9.77 -27.72
N LEU A 24 9.19 9.11 -28.87
CA LEU A 24 10.29 8.42 -29.55
C LEU A 24 11.33 9.44 -30.03
N VAL A 25 12.56 9.33 -29.54
CA VAL A 25 13.68 10.21 -29.90
C VAL A 25 14.78 9.51 -30.70
N GLY A 26 14.84 8.18 -30.63
CA GLY A 26 15.80 7.38 -31.37
C GLY A 26 15.25 6.03 -31.77
N ALA A 27 15.46 5.65 -33.02
CA ALA A 27 15.14 4.33 -33.57
C ALA A 27 16.29 3.91 -34.48
N ILE A 28 17.22 3.12 -33.94
CA ILE A 28 18.32 2.59 -34.76
C ILE A 28 17.79 1.60 -35.80
N HIS A 29 18.46 1.50 -36.93
CA HIS A 29 18.08 0.65 -38.06
C HIS A 29 16.80 1.07 -38.81
N HIS A 30 16.26 2.28 -38.54
CA HIS A 30 15.12 2.82 -39.26
C HIS A 30 15.54 4.11 -39.98
N ASP A 31 15.21 4.18 -41.26
CA ASP A 31 15.46 5.34 -42.07
C ASP A 31 14.51 6.49 -41.67
N LYS A 32 15.04 7.72 -41.57
CA LYS A 32 14.27 8.90 -41.22
C LYS A 32 13.21 9.28 -42.23
N GLU A 33 13.43 8.90 -43.52
CA GLU A 33 12.53 9.24 -44.63
C GLU A 33 11.32 8.31 -44.73
N SER A 34 11.48 7.05 -44.27
CA SER A 34 10.45 6.01 -44.37
C SER A 34 9.66 5.80 -43.07
N PHE A 35 10.02 6.51 -41.99
CA PHE A 35 9.52 6.22 -40.66
C PHE A 35 9.17 7.50 -39.90
N ASP A 36 7.85 7.73 -39.74
CA ASP A 36 7.33 8.86 -38.95
C ASP A 36 7.53 8.60 -37.45
N ARG A 37 8.51 9.27 -36.87
CA ARG A 37 8.81 9.20 -35.43
C ARG A 37 7.87 10.05 -34.61
N ASP A 38 7.33 11.11 -35.17
CA ASP A 38 6.54 12.11 -34.42
C ASP A 38 5.19 11.55 -33.99
N GLY A 39 4.68 10.55 -34.70
CA GLY A 39 3.47 9.81 -34.39
C GLY A 39 3.66 8.69 -33.33
N ILE A 40 4.90 8.44 -32.90
CA ILE A 40 5.18 7.32 -31.97
C ILE A 40 5.53 7.82 -30.57
N SER A 41 4.80 7.34 -29.59
CA SER A 41 5.06 7.59 -28.18
C SER A 41 4.69 6.38 -27.32
N LEU A 42 5.25 6.32 -26.14
CA LEU A 42 4.74 5.43 -25.08
C LEU A 42 3.32 5.86 -24.70
N SER A 43 2.49 4.89 -24.39
CA SER A 43 1.14 5.18 -23.87
C SER A 43 1.24 5.87 -22.51
N PRO A 44 0.55 7.00 -22.30
CA PRO A 44 0.53 7.65 -20.99
C PRO A 44 -0.24 6.78 -19.99
N VAL A 45 0.17 6.85 -18.74
CA VAL A 45 -0.55 6.27 -17.60
C VAL A 45 -0.80 7.36 -16.57
N LYS A 46 -1.94 7.27 -15.88
CA LYS A 46 -2.22 8.12 -14.74
C LYS A 46 -1.35 7.68 -13.57
N ILE A 47 -0.78 8.65 -12.88
CA ILE A 47 0.01 8.42 -11.67
C ILE A 47 -0.34 9.48 -10.65
N ASP A 48 -0.59 9.03 -9.43
CA ASP A 48 -0.79 9.88 -8.25
C ASP A 48 0.06 9.35 -7.09
N GLU A 49 0.38 10.22 -6.16
CA GLU A 49 1.15 9.90 -4.97
C GLU A 49 0.31 10.19 -3.73
N TRP A 50 0.30 9.25 -2.78
CA TRP A 50 -0.30 9.44 -1.47
C TRP A 50 0.58 8.83 -0.40
N GLN A 51 0.99 9.64 0.57
CA GLN A 51 1.81 9.21 1.71
C GLN A 51 3.11 8.47 1.31
N GLY A 52 3.77 8.90 0.20
CA GLY A 52 4.97 8.26 -0.33
C GLY A 52 4.72 7.01 -1.18
N LEU A 53 3.47 6.59 -1.31
CA LEU A 53 3.06 5.46 -2.14
C LEU A 53 2.61 5.95 -3.52
N LEU A 54 3.10 5.29 -4.58
CA LEU A 54 2.76 5.65 -5.95
C LEU A 54 1.66 4.73 -6.47
N PHE A 55 0.58 5.35 -6.93
CA PHE A 55 -0.56 4.67 -7.54
C PHE A 55 -0.57 4.89 -9.04
N VAL A 56 -0.83 3.83 -9.79
CA VAL A 56 -0.85 3.85 -11.26
C VAL A 56 -2.20 3.33 -11.75
N ASN A 57 -2.81 4.06 -12.70
CA ASN A 57 -4.02 3.63 -13.36
C ASN A 57 -3.87 3.69 -14.87
N LEU A 58 -4.20 2.59 -15.56
CA LEU A 58 -4.13 2.49 -17.02
C LEU A 58 -5.33 3.14 -17.72
N ASP A 59 -6.40 3.45 -17.01
CA ASP A 59 -7.53 4.20 -17.55
C ASP A 59 -7.16 5.69 -17.63
N SER A 60 -7.08 6.21 -18.85
CA SER A 60 -6.81 7.63 -19.09
C SER A 60 -7.89 8.57 -18.54
N ASN A 61 -9.09 8.06 -18.29
CA ASN A 61 -10.22 8.80 -17.73
C ASN A 61 -10.37 8.58 -16.21
N ALA A 62 -9.44 7.85 -15.58
CA ALA A 62 -9.48 7.64 -14.14
C ALA A 62 -9.63 8.98 -13.40
N GLU A 63 -10.48 9.00 -12.38
CA GLU A 63 -10.60 10.13 -11.46
C GLU A 63 -9.32 10.29 -10.63
N PRO A 64 -9.08 11.46 -10.03
CA PRO A 64 -7.98 11.66 -9.11
C PRO A 64 -8.01 10.63 -7.97
N LEU A 65 -6.85 10.18 -7.51
CA LEU A 65 -6.73 9.18 -6.45
C LEU A 65 -7.47 9.58 -5.18
N ILE A 66 -7.43 10.86 -4.83
CA ILE A 66 -8.09 11.36 -3.62
C ILE A 66 -9.61 11.22 -3.68
N ASP A 67 -10.20 11.45 -4.86
CA ASP A 67 -11.64 11.31 -5.07
C ASP A 67 -12.04 9.82 -5.02
N TRP A 68 -11.16 8.95 -5.55
CA TRP A 68 -11.30 7.51 -5.41
C TRP A 68 -11.30 7.07 -3.94
N PHE A 69 -10.40 7.60 -3.13
CA PHE A 69 -10.32 7.30 -1.70
C PHE A 69 -11.59 7.67 -0.94
N GLU A 70 -12.23 8.79 -1.28
CA GLU A 70 -13.50 9.20 -0.67
C GLU A 70 -14.65 8.23 -0.99
N SER A 71 -14.55 7.47 -2.08
CA SER A 71 -15.54 6.46 -2.46
C SER A 71 -15.35 5.13 -1.74
N LEU A 72 -14.20 4.89 -1.10
CA LEU A 72 -13.89 3.64 -0.43
C LEU A 72 -14.49 3.60 0.98
N TYR A 73 -15.01 2.44 1.35
CA TYR A 73 -15.58 2.22 2.69
C TYR A 73 -14.56 2.42 3.81
N SER A 74 -13.33 1.94 3.61
CA SER A 74 -12.26 1.99 4.62
C SER A 74 -11.58 3.35 4.77
N LYS A 75 -11.99 4.36 3.98
CA LYS A 75 -11.51 5.74 4.06
C LYS A 75 -10.00 5.86 4.29
N PRO A 76 -9.17 5.44 3.34
CA PRO A 76 -7.70 5.46 3.51
C PRO A 76 -7.16 6.84 3.90
N ARG A 77 -7.89 7.91 3.54
CA ARG A 77 -7.56 9.28 3.87
C ARG A 77 -7.46 9.53 5.39
N ASP A 78 -8.24 8.81 6.19
CA ASP A 78 -8.18 8.93 7.65
C ASP A 78 -6.81 8.47 8.21
N LEU A 79 -6.04 7.70 7.42
CA LEU A 79 -4.68 7.29 7.76
C LEU A 79 -3.64 8.42 7.61
N GLU A 80 -3.99 9.57 7.01
CA GLU A 80 -3.07 10.70 6.84
C GLU A 80 -2.54 11.23 8.17
N GLN A 81 -3.32 11.10 9.24
CA GLN A 81 -2.91 11.49 10.58
C GLN A 81 -1.65 10.75 11.07
N PHE A 82 -1.41 9.55 10.55
CA PHE A 82 -0.24 8.74 10.93
C PHE A 82 1.04 9.12 10.18
N LYS A 83 0.97 10.05 9.21
CA LYS A 83 2.12 10.57 8.45
C LYS A 83 3.01 9.47 7.87
N ILE A 84 2.38 8.45 7.28
CA ILE A 84 3.03 7.24 6.75
C ILE A 84 4.20 7.60 5.82
N GLY A 85 4.07 8.65 5.00
CA GLY A 85 5.10 9.11 4.08
C GLY A 85 6.41 9.58 4.74
N THR A 86 6.43 9.75 6.06
CA THR A 86 7.66 10.09 6.81
C THR A 86 8.42 8.85 7.27
N LEU A 87 7.82 7.68 7.19
CA LEU A 87 8.41 6.41 7.62
C LEU A 87 9.41 5.88 6.58
N LYS A 88 10.25 4.95 7.02
CA LYS A 88 11.21 4.26 6.14
C LYS A 88 10.88 2.78 6.10
N SER A 89 10.92 2.20 4.91
CA SER A 89 10.82 0.75 4.77
C SER A 89 12.05 0.10 5.44
N VAL A 90 11.79 -0.76 6.40
CA VAL A 90 12.83 -1.51 7.14
C VAL A 90 12.82 -2.99 6.82
N PHE A 91 11.73 -3.49 6.28
CA PHE A 91 11.57 -4.90 5.94
C PHE A 91 10.65 -5.05 4.72
N THR A 92 10.93 -6.05 3.89
CA THR A 92 10.06 -6.44 2.76
C THR A 92 10.09 -7.95 2.65
N SER A 93 8.92 -8.60 2.57
CA SER A 93 8.77 -10.01 2.22
C SER A 93 7.99 -10.15 0.92
N THR A 94 8.13 -11.33 0.29
CA THR A 94 7.36 -11.70 -0.88
C THR A 94 6.97 -13.17 -0.76
N ASP A 95 5.68 -13.44 -0.79
CA ASP A 95 5.12 -14.76 -0.63
C ASP A 95 4.22 -15.10 -1.83
N GLU A 96 4.35 -16.32 -2.35
CA GLU A 96 3.43 -16.84 -3.35
C GLU A 96 2.28 -17.60 -2.68
N VAL A 97 1.06 -17.11 -2.86
CA VAL A 97 -0.15 -17.73 -2.33
C VAL A 97 -0.97 -18.32 -3.48
N GLN A 98 -1.24 -19.64 -3.43
CA GLN A 98 -2.02 -20.35 -4.45
C GLN A 98 -3.52 -20.12 -4.23
N ALA A 99 -3.96 -18.86 -4.27
CA ALA A 99 -5.34 -18.46 -4.07
C ALA A 99 -5.70 -17.26 -4.96
N ASN A 100 -7.00 -17.06 -5.19
CA ASN A 100 -7.49 -15.85 -5.81
C ASN A 100 -7.31 -14.67 -4.82
N TRP A 101 -6.90 -13.52 -5.32
CA TRP A 101 -6.69 -12.33 -4.49
C TRP A 101 -7.92 -11.93 -3.65
N LYS A 102 -9.14 -12.21 -4.15
CA LYS A 102 -10.39 -11.93 -3.43
C LYS A 102 -10.49 -12.72 -2.12
N VAL A 103 -9.98 -13.95 -2.11
CA VAL A 103 -9.93 -14.77 -0.89
C VAL A 103 -9.03 -14.14 0.17
N LEU A 104 -7.92 -13.53 -0.26
CA LEU A 104 -7.02 -12.81 0.66
C LEU A 104 -7.72 -11.60 1.27
N VAL A 105 -8.47 -10.85 0.46
CA VAL A 105 -9.25 -9.71 0.94
C VAL A 105 -10.36 -10.14 1.88
N GLU A 106 -11.10 -11.20 1.54
CA GLU A 106 -12.14 -11.75 2.42
C GLU A 106 -11.57 -12.20 3.76
N ASN A 107 -10.43 -12.91 3.74
CA ASN A 107 -9.74 -13.36 4.94
C ASN A 107 -9.23 -12.19 5.80
N TYR A 108 -8.72 -11.13 5.18
CA TYR A 108 -8.29 -9.92 5.89
C TYR A 108 -9.47 -9.16 6.52
N SER A 109 -10.61 -9.16 5.85
CA SER A 109 -11.76 -8.34 6.25
C SER A 109 -12.63 -8.95 7.36
N GLU A 110 -12.28 -10.15 7.85
CA GLU A 110 -13.02 -10.86 8.90
C GLU A 110 -12.04 -11.41 9.96
N CYS A 111 -12.53 -11.75 11.13
CA CYS A 111 -11.75 -12.36 12.19
C CYS A 111 -12.38 -13.63 12.78
N LEU A 112 -13.25 -14.30 12.01
CA LEU A 112 -13.91 -15.55 12.45
C LEU A 112 -12.91 -16.67 12.67
N HIS A 113 -11.80 -16.68 11.92
CA HIS A 113 -10.71 -17.64 12.04
C HIS A 113 -9.70 -17.29 13.14
N CYS A 114 -9.63 -16.01 13.58
CA CYS A 114 -8.54 -15.50 14.40
C CYS A 114 -8.36 -16.26 15.71
N SER A 115 -9.44 -16.60 16.42
CA SER A 115 -9.35 -17.29 17.70
C SER A 115 -8.77 -18.69 17.61
N VAL A 116 -8.78 -19.31 16.43
CA VAL A 116 -8.31 -20.67 16.19
C VAL A 116 -6.94 -20.70 15.51
N VAL A 117 -6.74 -19.79 14.54
CA VAL A 117 -5.53 -19.76 13.70
C VAL A 117 -4.45 -18.83 14.27
N HIS A 118 -4.87 -17.75 14.94
CA HIS A 118 -3.98 -16.72 15.48
C HIS A 118 -4.27 -16.43 16.96
N PRO A 119 -4.23 -17.42 17.87
CA PRO A 119 -4.58 -17.19 19.28
C PRO A 119 -3.70 -16.11 19.94
N GLU A 120 -2.42 -16.02 19.57
CA GLU A 120 -1.48 -15.01 20.07
C GLU A 120 -1.86 -13.59 19.62
N LEU A 121 -2.37 -13.46 18.39
CA LEU A 121 -2.90 -12.18 17.89
C LEU A 121 -4.13 -11.75 18.72
N CYS A 122 -4.98 -12.70 19.09
CA CYS A 122 -6.14 -12.44 19.95
C CYS A 122 -5.77 -12.09 21.41
N GLU A 123 -4.58 -12.44 21.87
CA GLU A 123 -4.05 -11.98 23.15
C GLU A 123 -3.60 -10.52 23.07
N THR A 124 -3.12 -10.10 21.92
CA THR A 124 -2.66 -8.73 21.67
C THR A 124 -3.78 -7.81 21.28
N VAL A 125 -4.75 -8.28 20.49
CA VAL A 125 -5.94 -7.55 20.03
C VAL A 125 -7.19 -8.30 20.46
N PRO A 126 -7.70 -8.10 21.68
CA PRO A 126 -8.72 -8.97 22.30
C PRO A 126 -10.04 -9.06 21.55
N VAL A 127 -10.45 -8.02 20.83
CA VAL A 127 -11.70 -8.02 20.07
C VAL A 127 -11.71 -9.10 18.98
N TYR A 128 -10.56 -9.44 18.41
CA TYR A 128 -10.45 -10.47 17.37
C TYR A 128 -10.89 -11.85 17.86
N LYS A 129 -10.79 -12.11 19.17
CA LYS A 129 -11.30 -13.33 19.78
C LYS A 129 -12.82 -13.50 19.65
N THR A 130 -13.53 -12.42 19.44
CA THR A 130 -14.99 -12.42 19.28
C THR A 130 -15.45 -12.61 17.83
N GLY A 131 -14.52 -12.74 16.88
CA GLY A 131 -14.79 -12.79 15.45
C GLY A 131 -15.03 -11.42 14.80
N LYS A 132 -14.85 -10.34 15.55
CA LYS A 132 -14.98 -8.97 15.05
C LYS A 132 -13.60 -8.36 14.76
N THR A 133 -13.55 -7.45 13.80
CA THR A 133 -12.34 -6.70 13.44
C THR A 133 -12.24 -5.34 14.15
N THR A 134 -13.34 -4.85 14.71
CA THR A 134 -13.41 -3.56 15.42
C THR A 134 -14.14 -3.70 16.76
N GLN A 135 -13.85 -2.83 17.72
CA GLN A 135 -14.47 -2.87 19.04
C GLN A 135 -15.89 -2.31 19.06
N ASP A 136 -16.15 -1.29 18.26
CA ASP A 136 -17.45 -0.62 18.19
C ASP A 136 -18.00 -0.75 16.77
N GLU A 137 -19.28 -1.07 16.63
CA GLU A 137 -19.99 -1.06 15.36
C GLU A 137 -20.02 0.34 14.71
N ARG A 138 -19.64 1.37 15.47
CA ARG A 138 -19.50 2.76 15.00
C ARG A 138 -18.06 3.18 14.72
N SER A 139 -17.05 2.39 15.12
CA SER A 139 -15.66 2.64 14.76
C SER A 139 -15.31 1.79 13.54
N ASP A 140 -15.36 2.40 12.39
CA ASP A 140 -15.28 1.71 11.10
C ASP A 140 -13.89 1.06 10.84
N TRP A 141 -12.87 1.19 11.75
CA TRP A 141 -11.52 0.89 11.33
C TRP A 141 -10.44 0.84 12.42
N GLY A 142 -10.74 0.44 13.63
CA GLY A 142 -9.72 0.32 14.67
C GLY A 142 -10.05 -0.72 15.74
N ALA A 143 -9.01 -1.37 16.24
CA ALA A 143 -9.10 -2.31 17.34
C ALA A 143 -8.03 -2.01 18.39
N SER A 144 -8.43 -1.81 19.67
CA SER A 144 -7.48 -1.51 20.75
C SER A 144 -6.61 -2.71 21.07
N LEU A 145 -5.35 -2.42 21.39
CA LEU A 145 -4.45 -3.40 21.95
C LEU A 145 -4.84 -3.74 23.39
N ALA A 146 -4.44 -4.90 23.85
CA ALA A 146 -4.56 -5.29 25.26
C ALA A 146 -3.77 -4.34 26.15
N GLU A 147 -4.20 -4.18 27.41
CA GLU A 147 -3.53 -3.32 28.38
C GLU A 147 -2.04 -3.64 28.50
N GLY A 148 -1.21 -2.61 28.41
CA GLY A 148 0.24 -2.71 28.47
C GLY A 148 0.92 -3.16 27.17
N LYS A 149 0.17 -3.40 26.10
CA LYS A 149 0.71 -3.74 24.78
C LYS A 149 0.90 -2.49 23.92
N THR A 150 2.06 -2.40 23.25
CA THR A 150 2.40 -1.30 22.32
C THR A 150 2.71 -1.79 20.92
N ALA A 151 2.78 -3.10 20.70
CA ALA A 151 3.10 -3.70 19.41
C ALA A 151 2.39 -5.03 19.22
N ILE A 152 2.13 -5.40 17.97
CA ILE A 152 1.82 -6.77 17.59
C ILE A 152 3.16 -7.48 17.38
N SER A 153 3.69 -8.07 18.43
CA SER A 153 4.94 -8.81 18.40
C SER A 153 4.83 -10.09 19.20
N PHE A 154 5.36 -11.17 18.65
CA PHE A 154 5.55 -12.43 19.37
C PHE A 154 6.87 -12.45 20.19
N ALA A 155 7.72 -11.43 20.01
CA ALA A 155 8.91 -11.26 20.81
C ALA A 155 8.55 -10.70 22.20
N GLN A 156 9.25 -11.18 23.24
CA GLN A 156 9.07 -10.67 24.61
C GLN A 156 9.67 -9.27 24.81
N ASP A 157 10.45 -8.77 23.87
CA ASP A 157 11.11 -7.47 23.93
C ASP A 157 10.24 -6.43 23.23
N GLU A 158 9.42 -5.75 24.00
CA GLU A 158 8.41 -4.78 23.54
C GLU A 158 8.96 -3.34 23.43
N ASN A 159 10.29 -3.15 23.47
CA ASN A 159 10.92 -1.83 23.38
C ASN A 159 11.06 -1.31 21.92
N LEU A 160 10.10 -1.59 21.05
CA LEU A 160 10.06 -0.98 19.74
C LEU A 160 9.61 0.48 19.85
N PRO A 161 10.27 1.42 19.17
CA PRO A 161 9.84 2.81 19.19
C PRO A 161 8.46 2.94 18.54
N LEU A 162 7.63 3.79 19.12
CA LEU A 162 6.36 4.17 18.51
C LEU A 162 6.61 4.93 17.19
N ILE A 163 5.68 4.85 16.26
CA ILE A 163 5.69 5.81 15.15
C ILE A 163 5.39 7.21 15.72
N PRO A 164 6.03 8.27 15.20
CA PRO A 164 5.98 9.61 15.85
C PRO A 164 4.56 10.13 16.08
N SER A 165 3.62 9.79 15.23
CA SER A 165 2.22 10.21 15.35
C SER A 165 1.45 9.50 16.48
N MET A 166 1.98 8.40 17.02
CA MET A 166 1.37 7.64 18.12
C MET A 166 1.90 8.04 19.50
N GLU A 167 2.98 8.83 19.56
CA GLU A 167 3.60 9.21 20.85
C GLU A 167 2.68 10.04 21.76
N GLU A 168 1.72 10.74 21.18
CA GLU A 168 0.76 11.59 21.90
C GLU A 168 -0.59 10.90 22.15
N MET A 169 -0.73 9.62 21.78
CA MET A 169 -1.96 8.86 21.97
C MET A 169 -1.97 8.14 23.32
N ASP A 170 -3.08 8.26 24.04
CA ASP A 170 -3.26 7.59 25.34
C ASP A 170 -3.59 6.10 25.20
N ASP A 171 -4.27 5.73 24.13
CA ASP A 171 -4.69 4.35 23.83
C ASP A 171 -4.11 3.88 22.47
N TYR A 172 -3.50 2.71 22.47
CA TYR A 172 -2.93 2.13 21.27
C TYR A 172 -3.93 1.20 20.58
N SER A 173 -4.06 1.40 19.27
CA SER A 173 -4.95 0.61 18.42
C SER A 173 -4.26 0.21 17.13
N VAL A 174 -4.78 -0.83 16.52
CA VAL A 174 -4.48 -1.21 15.13
C VAL A 174 -5.54 -0.58 14.25
N PHE A 175 -5.12 0.06 13.18
CA PHE A 175 -6.01 0.63 12.18
C PHE A 175 -5.73 -0.05 10.84
N GLY A 176 -6.78 -0.60 10.22
CA GLY A 176 -6.67 -1.28 8.94
C GLY A 176 -7.46 -0.56 7.84
N ALA A 177 -6.91 -0.51 6.65
CA ALA A 177 -7.62 -0.03 5.47
C ALA A 177 -7.40 -0.97 4.29
N TYR A 178 -8.48 -1.27 3.59
CA TYR A 178 -8.42 -1.94 2.32
C TYR A 178 -8.59 -0.95 1.17
N VAL A 179 -7.55 -0.78 0.39
CA VAL A 179 -7.55 0.05 -0.82
C VAL A 179 -7.71 -0.86 -2.03
N TYR A 180 -8.96 -0.98 -2.49
CA TYR A 180 -9.30 -1.80 -3.65
C TYR A 180 -8.44 -1.43 -4.88
N PRO A 181 -7.99 -2.40 -5.71
CA PRO A 181 -8.26 -3.84 -5.60
C PRO A 181 -7.16 -4.63 -4.89
N ASN A 182 -6.02 -4.08 -4.56
CA ASN A 182 -4.80 -4.85 -4.33
C ASN A 182 -3.90 -4.31 -3.21
N MET A 183 -4.41 -3.47 -2.31
CA MET A 183 -3.60 -2.93 -1.23
C MET A 183 -4.33 -3.06 0.11
N LEU A 184 -3.63 -3.57 1.10
CA LEU A 184 -4.02 -3.60 2.50
C LEU A 184 -3.01 -2.74 3.26
N ILE A 185 -3.46 -1.96 4.21
CA ILE A 185 -2.61 -1.12 5.06
C ILE A 185 -3.00 -1.36 6.50
N ASP A 186 -2.06 -1.80 7.31
CA ASP A 186 -2.22 -1.87 8.75
C ASP A 186 -1.31 -0.87 9.43
N VAL A 187 -1.90 0.05 10.19
CA VAL A 187 -1.17 0.97 11.04
C VAL A 187 -1.20 0.45 12.46
N MET A 188 -0.04 0.10 12.94
CA MET A 188 0.21 -0.36 14.30
C MET A 188 1.02 0.69 15.06
N PRO A 189 1.05 0.69 16.39
CA PRO A 189 1.76 1.74 17.14
C PRO A 189 3.24 1.87 16.80
N THR A 190 3.89 0.80 16.38
CA THR A 190 5.34 0.73 16.12
C THR A 190 5.73 0.61 14.66
N CYS A 191 4.79 0.34 13.77
CA CYS A 191 5.06 0.19 12.34
C CYS A 191 3.79 0.34 11.49
N VAL A 192 3.98 0.42 10.17
CA VAL A 192 2.95 0.31 9.15
C VAL A 192 3.31 -0.86 8.23
N ALA A 193 2.35 -1.75 7.96
CA ALA A 193 2.49 -2.91 7.09
C ALA A 193 1.53 -2.84 5.92
#